data_9131ffef9d016cf01ff592a597078388
#
_entry.id   9131ffef9d016cf01ff592a597078388
#
_cell.length_a   1.000
_cell.length_b   1.000
_cell.length_c   1.000
_cell.angle_alpha   90.00
_cell.angle_beta   90.00
_cell.angle_gamma   90.00
#
_symmetry.space_group_name_H-M   'P 1'
#
loop_
_entity.id
_entity.type
_entity.pdbx_description
1 polymer ?
#
loop_
_entity_poly.entity_id
_entity_poly.type
_entity_poly.pdbx_seq_one_letter_code
_entity_poly.pdbx_strand_id
1 'polypeptide(L)'
;MIVERPVTILGEPSLEAALALPPGAPLGVVLCHPHPRYGGDLDSPVVVAAAEACARQGLATLRFNFRGVGASAGAWDEGRGERDDVRAALADLRRQLAPPARVALAGYSFGASLAAAVAAGGERLAGLALIGPPLATPGWQRPGPLAIDGPLLVVAGSEDPYCPRAALAALATVMPEAIVTVIDGADHFFSAGLEALDAALADWAAKVW
;
A
#
# COMPACT_ATOMS: atom_id res chain seq x y z
N MET A 1 1.57 1.35 22.68
CA MET A 1 1.39 2.15 21.46
C MET A 1 2.75 2.22 20.77
N ILE A 2 2.87 1.76 19.53
CA ILE A 2 4.12 1.87 18.77
C ILE A 2 4.19 3.30 18.25
N VAL A 3 5.28 4.02 18.57
CA VAL A 3 5.44 5.43 18.20
C VAL A 3 6.10 5.49 16.83
N GLU A 4 5.46 6.14 15.88
CA GLU A 4 6.09 6.50 14.60
C GLU A 4 7.13 7.60 14.81
N ARG A 5 8.21 7.53 14.05
CA ARG A 5 9.24 8.57 13.99
C ARG A 5 9.50 9.00 12.56
N PRO A 6 9.78 10.27 12.31
CA PRO A 6 10.19 10.72 10.98
C PRO A 6 11.54 10.10 10.62
N VAL A 7 11.66 9.66 9.36
CA VAL A 7 12.90 9.13 8.79
C VAL A 7 13.05 9.62 7.36
N THR A 8 14.27 9.49 6.82
CA THR A 8 14.54 9.74 5.41
C THR A 8 15.03 8.44 4.76
N ILE A 9 14.37 8.01 3.70
CA ILE A 9 14.86 6.94 2.83
C ILE A 9 15.94 7.54 1.97
N LEU A 10 17.18 7.06 2.16
CA LEU A 10 18.34 7.57 1.43
C LEU A 10 18.38 7.00 0.02
N GLY A 11 18.59 7.86 -0.97
CA GLY A 11 18.66 7.50 -2.39
C GLY A 11 18.60 8.73 -3.29
N GLU A 12 18.45 8.51 -4.59
CA GLU A 12 18.22 9.55 -5.60
C GLU A 12 16.91 9.27 -6.33
N PRO A 13 15.82 9.96 -5.92
CA PRO A 13 15.74 11.00 -4.89
C PRO A 13 15.73 10.45 -3.46
N SER A 14 16.05 11.30 -2.47
CA SER A 14 15.76 11.00 -1.06
C SER A 14 14.28 11.20 -0.78
N LEU A 15 13.67 10.33 0.06
CA LEU A 15 12.24 10.37 0.32
C LEU A 15 11.94 10.58 1.82
N GLU A 16 10.97 11.45 2.08
CA GLU A 16 10.41 11.63 3.41
C GLU A 16 9.56 10.44 3.81
N ALA A 17 9.68 9.97 5.05
CA ALA A 17 8.92 8.83 5.53
C ALA A 17 8.66 8.90 7.05
N ALA A 18 7.69 8.10 7.50
CA ALA A 18 7.37 7.83 8.90
C ALA A 18 7.47 6.33 9.16
N LEU A 19 8.24 5.95 10.15
CA LEU A 19 8.54 4.57 10.51
C LEU A 19 8.06 4.24 11.92
N ALA A 20 7.25 3.19 12.05
CA ALA A 20 7.03 2.50 13.31
C ALA A 20 7.73 1.14 13.24
N LEU A 21 8.66 0.91 14.16
CA LEU A 21 9.48 -0.30 14.18
C LEU A 21 9.44 -0.95 15.57
N PRO A 22 8.62 -1.99 15.76
CA PRO A 22 8.65 -2.80 16.98
C PRO A 22 10.02 -3.46 17.17
N PRO A 23 10.54 -3.53 18.40
CA PRO A 23 11.83 -4.18 18.66
C PRO A 23 11.85 -5.64 18.15
N GLY A 24 12.84 -5.95 17.30
CA GLY A 24 13.04 -7.29 16.78
C GLY A 24 11.99 -7.74 15.73
N ALA A 25 11.16 -6.84 15.20
CA ALA A 25 10.18 -7.19 14.18
C ALA A 25 10.83 -7.78 12.92
N PRO A 26 10.47 -9.03 12.52
CA PRO A 26 10.97 -9.64 11.29
C PRO A 26 10.10 -9.32 10.07
N LEU A 27 8.93 -8.70 10.30
CA LEU A 27 7.91 -8.47 9.30
C LEU A 27 7.48 -7.01 9.31
N GLY A 28 7.36 -6.40 8.13
CA GLY A 28 6.89 -5.04 7.98
C GLY A 28 6.06 -4.83 6.72
N VAL A 29 5.45 -3.66 6.62
CA VAL A 29 4.65 -3.22 5.48
C VAL A 29 5.05 -1.82 5.03
N VAL A 30 5.26 -1.66 3.73
CA VAL A 30 5.38 -0.34 3.08
C VAL A 30 4.00 0.10 2.61
N LEU A 31 3.66 1.38 2.85
CA LEU A 31 2.37 1.96 2.48
C LEU A 31 2.55 3.10 1.47
N CYS A 32 1.89 2.96 0.33
CA CYS A 32 1.92 3.91 -0.78
C CYS A 32 0.68 4.79 -0.78
N HIS A 33 0.87 6.11 -0.78
CA HIS A 33 -0.20 7.08 -0.72
C HIS A 33 -0.94 7.28 -2.07
N PRO A 34 -2.12 7.93 -2.08
CA PRO A 34 -2.86 8.19 -3.30
C PRO A 34 -2.17 9.24 -4.19
N HIS A 35 -2.83 9.68 -5.24
CA HIS A 35 -2.21 10.44 -6.33
C HIS A 35 -1.62 11.77 -5.85
N PRO A 36 -0.30 12.00 -6.03
CA PRO A 36 0.41 13.20 -5.56
C PRO A 36 -0.20 14.51 -6.02
N ARG A 37 -0.59 14.58 -7.30
CA ARG A 37 -1.15 15.80 -7.90
C ARG A 37 -2.58 16.12 -7.48
N TYR A 38 -3.20 15.25 -6.69
CA TYR A 38 -4.53 15.45 -6.10
C TYR A 38 -4.47 15.54 -4.56
N GLY A 39 -3.31 15.92 -4.03
CA GLY A 39 -3.13 16.13 -2.60
C GLY A 39 -2.84 14.86 -1.80
N GLY A 40 -2.46 13.77 -2.48
CA GLY A 40 -2.03 12.55 -1.81
C GLY A 40 -0.64 12.72 -1.19
N ASP A 41 -0.53 12.28 0.06
CA ASP A 41 0.70 12.24 0.85
C ASP A 41 0.66 11.12 1.89
N LEU A 42 1.75 10.96 2.63
CA LEU A 42 1.88 9.92 3.67
C LEU A 42 0.89 10.11 4.83
N ASP A 43 0.33 11.30 5.03
CA ASP A 43 -0.65 11.59 6.08
C ASP A 43 -2.11 11.49 5.61
N SER A 44 -2.34 11.03 4.37
CA SER A 44 -3.69 10.73 3.87
C SER A 44 -4.43 9.76 4.81
N PRO A 45 -5.69 10.05 5.22
CA PRO A 45 -6.37 9.32 6.30
C PRO A 45 -6.42 7.80 6.10
N VAL A 46 -6.60 7.33 4.86
CA VAL A 46 -6.61 5.90 4.52
C VAL A 46 -5.23 5.27 4.73
N VAL A 47 -4.15 5.99 4.42
CA VAL A 47 -2.77 5.51 4.61
C VAL A 47 -2.43 5.40 6.10
N VAL A 48 -2.83 6.40 6.88
CA VAL A 48 -2.66 6.41 8.34
C VAL A 48 -3.44 5.25 8.97
N ALA A 49 -4.71 5.08 8.62
CA ALA A 49 -5.54 3.98 9.14
C ALA A 49 -4.93 2.61 8.78
N ALA A 50 -4.42 2.44 7.56
CA ALA A 50 -3.76 1.21 7.13
C ALA A 50 -2.46 0.93 7.93
N ALA A 51 -1.67 1.97 8.20
CA ALA A 51 -0.47 1.84 9.03
C ALA A 51 -0.82 1.43 10.46
N GLU A 52 -1.82 2.07 11.06
CA GLU A 52 -2.28 1.75 12.42
C GLU A 52 -2.84 0.34 12.52
N ALA A 53 -3.65 -0.10 11.54
CA ALA A 53 -4.17 -1.47 11.48
C ALA A 53 -3.04 -2.50 11.46
N CYS A 54 -2.03 -2.31 10.62
CA CYS A 54 -0.86 -3.18 10.53
C CYS A 54 0.00 -3.15 11.81
N ALA A 55 0.23 -1.97 12.37
CA ALA A 55 1.02 -1.79 13.59
C ALA A 55 0.37 -2.48 14.81
N ARG A 56 -0.96 -2.49 14.90
CA ARG A 56 -1.70 -3.24 15.94
C ARG A 56 -1.50 -4.75 15.84
N GLN A 57 -1.20 -5.27 14.65
CA GLN A 57 -0.86 -6.67 14.42
C GLN A 57 0.65 -6.96 14.63
N GLY A 58 1.41 -5.98 15.10
CA GLY A 58 2.84 -6.14 15.41
C GLY A 58 3.78 -5.98 14.21
N LEU A 59 3.29 -5.57 13.05
CA LEU A 59 4.13 -5.28 11.89
C LEU A 59 4.87 -3.95 12.07
N ALA A 60 6.12 -3.89 11.57
CA ALA A 60 6.73 -2.60 11.30
C ALA A 60 6.00 -1.91 10.14
N THR A 61 5.81 -0.59 10.19
CA THR A 61 5.15 0.17 9.14
C THR A 61 6.03 1.29 8.63
N LEU A 62 6.10 1.46 7.31
CA LEU A 62 6.80 2.55 6.65
C LEU A 62 5.85 3.23 5.67
N ARG A 63 5.35 4.42 6.04
CA ARG A 63 4.64 5.35 5.16
C ARG A 63 5.65 6.33 4.59
N PHE A 64 5.57 6.66 3.31
CA PHE A 64 6.52 7.57 2.70
C PHE A 64 5.83 8.49 1.68
N ASN A 65 6.44 9.63 1.41
CA ASN A 65 6.05 10.53 0.35
C ASN A 65 6.79 10.19 -0.94
N PHE A 66 6.04 10.01 -2.04
CA PHE A 66 6.63 9.89 -3.38
C PHE A 66 7.47 11.13 -3.72
N ARG A 67 8.35 10.98 -4.69
CA ARG A 67 9.18 12.07 -5.22
C ARG A 67 8.38 13.34 -5.49
N GLY A 68 8.90 14.49 -5.07
CA GLY A 68 8.26 15.80 -5.24
C GLY A 68 7.07 16.07 -4.32
N VAL A 69 6.79 15.21 -3.31
CA VAL A 69 5.75 15.41 -2.30
C VAL A 69 6.39 15.71 -0.95
N GLY A 70 5.86 16.68 -0.20
CA GLY A 70 6.36 17.04 1.11
C GLY A 70 7.84 17.40 1.08
N ALA A 71 8.65 16.78 1.94
CA ALA A 71 10.10 16.94 1.98
C ALA A 71 10.86 15.92 1.09
N SER A 72 10.17 15.09 0.31
CA SER A 72 10.81 14.22 -0.68
C SER A 72 11.42 15.02 -1.83
N ALA A 73 12.66 14.70 -2.17
CA ALA A 73 13.34 15.30 -3.31
C ALA A 73 12.76 14.79 -4.65
N GLY A 74 13.25 15.36 -5.76
CA GLY A 74 12.83 14.97 -7.11
C GLY A 74 11.53 15.65 -7.55
N ALA A 75 10.88 15.05 -8.54
CA ALA A 75 9.64 15.55 -9.14
C ALA A 75 8.80 14.39 -9.66
N TRP A 76 7.48 14.61 -9.76
CA TRP A 76 6.52 13.69 -10.37
C TRP A 76 6.98 13.18 -11.74
N ASP A 77 6.96 11.85 -11.95
CA ASP A 77 7.40 11.17 -13.18
C ASP A 77 6.35 10.19 -13.73
N GLU A 78 5.09 10.57 -13.68
CA GLU A 78 3.97 9.84 -14.31
C GLU A 78 3.87 8.36 -13.90
N GLY A 79 4.28 8.03 -12.68
CA GLY A 79 4.27 6.67 -12.16
C GLY A 79 5.48 5.81 -12.56
N ARG A 80 6.41 6.33 -13.36
CA ARG A 80 7.65 5.60 -13.72
C ARG A 80 8.63 5.61 -12.56
N GLY A 81 9.09 6.80 -12.20
CA GLY A 81 10.00 6.98 -11.09
C GLY A 81 9.39 6.63 -9.74
N GLU A 82 8.08 6.84 -9.58
CA GLU A 82 7.38 6.47 -8.35
C GLU A 82 7.41 4.96 -8.06
N ARG A 83 7.55 4.09 -9.09
CA ARG A 83 7.81 2.65 -8.88
C ARG A 83 9.19 2.39 -8.27
N ASP A 84 10.16 3.20 -8.62
CA ASP A 84 11.51 3.08 -8.04
C ASP A 84 11.51 3.60 -6.60
N ASP A 85 10.69 4.61 -6.28
CA ASP A 85 10.46 5.06 -4.90
C ASP A 85 9.87 3.93 -4.04
N VAL A 86 8.89 3.16 -4.56
CA VAL A 86 8.34 1.99 -3.86
C VAL A 86 9.44 0.95 -3.61
N ARG A 87 10.28 0.64 -4.60
CA ARG A 87 11.39 -0.32 -4.43
C ARG A 87 12.42 0.17 -3.41
N ALA A 88 12.72 1.47 -3.41
CA ALA A 88 13.61 2.08 -2.43
C ALA A 88 13.04 1.94 -1.00
N ALA A 89 11.74 2.20 -0.82
CA ALA A 89 11.06 2.05 0.46
C ALA A 89 11.05 0.59 0.94
N LEU A 90 10.78 -0.36 0.06
CA LEU A 90 10.83 -1.81 0.36
C LEU A 90 12.24 -2.24 0.78
N ALA A 91 13.26 -1.80 0.05
CA ALA A 91 14.65 -2.10 0.37
C ALA A 91 15.09 -1.47 1.70
N ASP A 92 14.64 -0.23 1.97
CA ASP A 92 14.95 0.47 3.22
C ASP A 92 14.34 -0.25 4.41
N LEU A 93 13.05 -0.58 4.37
CA LEU A 93 12.39 -1.29 5.45
C LEU A 93 13.02 -2.68 5.70
N ARG A 94 13.36 -3.44 4.64
CA ARG A 94 14.05 -4.74 4.78
C ARG A 94 15.36 -4.64 5.57
N ARG A 95 16.14 -3.58 5.37
CA ARG A 95 17.40 -3.37 6.10
C ARG A 95 17.20 -3.11 7.58
N GLN A 96 16.03 -2.60 7.97
CA GLN A 96 15.72 -2.24 9.35
C GLN A 96 15.08 -3.37 10.15
N LEU A 97 14.51 -4.37 9.46
CA LEU A 97 13.86 -5.52 10.08
C LEU A 97 14.88 -6.55 10.60
N ALA A 98 14.49 -7.30 11.64
CA ALA A 98 15.26 -8.45 12.11
C ALA A 98 15.19 -9.62 11.11
N PRO A 99 16.27 -10.38 10.88
CA PRO A 99 16.25 -11.58 10.05
C PRO A 99 15.34 -12.69 10.62
N PRO A 100 14.64 -13.47 9.77
CA PRO A 100 14.52 -13.33 8.32
C PRO A 100 13.52 -12.22 7.93
N ALA A 101 14.02 -11.13 7.38
CA ALA A 101 13.23 -9.96 7.06
C ALA A 101 12.25 -10.21 5.91
N ARG A 102 10.96 -10.00 6.15
CA ARG A 102 9.89 -10.12 5.16
C ARG A 102 9.12 -8.79 5.07
N VAL A 103 8.78 -8.35 3.87
CA VAL A 103 8.08 -7.09 3.65
C VAL A 103 6.84 -7.31 2.80
N ALA A 104 5.71 -6.84 3.30
CA ALA A 104 4.46 -6.70 2.56
C ALA A 104 4.35 -5.29 1.95
N LEU A 105 3.44 -5.12 1.01
CA LEU A 105 3.19 -3.86 0.34
C LEU A 105 1.69 -3.55 0.39
N ALA A 106 1.33 -2.34 0.74
CA ALA A 106 -0.03 -1.84 0.68
C ALA A 106 -0.05 -0.53 -0.12
N GLY A 107 -1.10 -0.31 -0.89
CA GLY A 107 -1.23 0.94 -1.64
C GLY A 107 -2.69 1.37 -1.75
N TYR A 108 -2.91 2.70 -1.67
CA TYR A 108 -4.21 3.29 -1.83
C TYR A 108 -4.32 4.05 -3.16
N SER A 109 -5.38 3.79 -3.92
CA SER A 109 -5.69 4.48 -5.19
C SER A 109 -4.51 4.39 -6.19
N PHE A 110 -3.87 5.49 -6.53
CA PHE A 110 -2.64 5.52 -7.33
C PHE A 110 -1.54 4.64 -6.71
N GLY A 111 -1.37 4.71 -5.38
CA GLY A 111 -0.45 3.83 -4.67
C GLY A 111 -0.77 2.34 -4.87
N ALA A 112 -2.05 1.97 -5.00
CA ALA A 112 -2.46 0.61 -5.33
C ALA A 112 -2.02 0.20 -6.75
N SER A 113 -2.11 1.12 -7.71
CA SER A 113 -1.60 0.89 -9.08
C SER A 113 -0.11 0.62 -9.09
N LEU A 114 0.65 1.42 -8.34
CA LEU A 114 2.10 1.25 -8.24
C LEU A 114 2.48 -0.03 -7.50
N ALA A 115 1.78 -0.34 -6.41
CA ALA A 115 2.00 -1.58 -5.64
C ALA A 115 1.77 -2.83 -6.52
N ALA A 116 0.68 -2.86 -7.28
CA ALA A 116 0.39 -3.92 -8.23
C ALA A 116 1.47 -4.02 -9.34
N ALA A 117 1.92 -2.88 -9.87
CA ALA A 117 2.95 -2.85 -10.91
C ALA A 117 4.33 -3.31 -10.41
N VAL A 118 4.70 -2.95 -9.18
CA VAL A 118 5.96 -3.38 -8.55
C VAL A 118 5.93 -4.88 -8.26
N ALA A 119 4.82 -5.40 -7.73
CA ALA A 119 4.62 -6.84 -7.51
C ALA A 119 4.69 -7.64 -8.82
N ALA A 120 4.06 -7.14 -9.89
CA ALA A 120 4.12 -7.76 -11.23
C ALA A 120 5.52 -7.67 -11.86
N GLY A 121 6.34 -6.72 -11.44
CA GLY A 121 7.74 -6.58 -11.83
C GLY A 121 8.70 -7.57 -11.17
N GLY A 122 8.18 -8.55 -10.41
CA GLY A 122 8.95 -9.62 -9.77
C GLY A 122 9.46 -9.29 -8.37
N GLU A 123 9.01 -8.19 -7.76
CA GLU A 123 9.32 -7.89 -6.36
C GLU A 123 8.64 -8.92 -5.44
N ARG A 124 9.45 -9.67 -4.68
CA ARG A 124 8.94 -10.71 -3.77
C ARG A 124 8.37 -10.10 -2.51
N LEU A 125 7.09 -10.32 -2.25
CA LEU A 125 6.33 -9.72 -1.17
C LEU A 125 5.76 -10.77 -0.22
N ALA A 126 5.75 -10.46 1.06
CA ALA A 126 5.09 -11.26 2.10
C ALA A 126 3.55 -11.18 2.05
N GLY A 127 3.02 -10.17 1.38
CA GLY A 127 1.60 -9.94 1.14
C GLY A 127 1.39 -8.66 0.35
N LEU A 128 0.20 -8.50 -0.26
CA LEU A 128 -0.17 -7.31 -1.01
C LEU A 128 -1.59 -6.88 -0.64
N ALA A 129 -1.77 -5.58 -0.36
CA ALA A 129 -3.09 -4.99 -0.17
C ALA A 129 -3.32 -3.84 -1.17
N LEU A 130 -4.37 -3.92 -1.97
CA LEU A 130 -4.81 -2.92 -2.92
C LEU A 130 -6.08 -2.25 -2.39
N ILE A 131 -5.95 -1.00 -1.93
CA ILE A 131 -7.03 -0.23 -1.31
C ILE A 131 -7.58 0.75 -2.36
N GLY A 132 -8.86 0.64 -2.69
CA GLY A 132 -9.51 1.47 -3.71
C GLY A 132 -8.73 1.51 -5.04
N PRO A 133 -8.30 0.36 -5.61
CA PRO A 133 -7.53 0.39 -6.85
C PRO A 133 -8.36 1.03 -7.96
N PRO A 134 -7.79 1.98 -8.75
CA PRO A 134 -8.57 2.74 -9.73
C PRO A 134 -8.79 1.94 -11.03
N LEU A 135 -9.51 0.82 -10.94
CA LEU A 135 -9.68 -0.19 -12.00
C LEU A 135 -10.36 0.34 -13.26
N ALA A 136 -11.18 1.39 -13.12
CA ALA A 136 -11.91 2.01 -14.23
C ALA A 136 -11.16 3.16 -14.90
N THR A 137 -9.96 3.53 -14.41
CA THR A 137 -9.22 4.65 -14.99
C THR A 137 -8.36 4.21 -16.17
N PRO A 138 -8.23 5.08 -17.21
CA PRO A 138 -7.24 4.86 -18.25
C PRO A 138 -5.82 4.80 -17.64
N GLY A 139 -5.07 3.76 -17.94
CA GLY A 139 -3.73 3.56 -17.39
C GLY A 139 -3.66 2.51 -16.28
N TRP A 140 -4.78 2.06 -15.70
CA TRP A 140 -4.76 0.84 -14.90
C TRP A 140 -4.34 -0.34 -15.78
N GLN A 141 -3.25 -0.95 -15.43
CA GLN A 141 -2.81 -2.19 -16.08
C GLN A 141 -3.06 -3.35 -15.14
N ARG A 142 -3.80 -4.35 -15.64
CA ARG A 142 -3.97 -5.59 -14.90
C ARG A 142 -2.58 -6.17 -14.60
N PRO A 143 -2.24 -6.42 -13.33
CA PRO A 143 -0.97 -7.06 -13.02
C PRO A 143 -0.87 -8.45 -13.68
N GLY A 144 0.33 -8.81 -14.13
CA GLY A 144 0.67 -10.17 -14.51
C GLY A 144 0.78 -11.10 -13.29
N PRO A 145 1.46 -12.23 -13.42
CA PRO A 145 1.75 -13.08 -12.28
C PRO A 145 2.47 -12.31 -11.18
N LEU A 146 2.02 -12.46 -9.94
CA LEU A 146 2.54 -11.76 -8.78
C LEU A 146 3.47 -12.67 -7.96
N ALA A 147 4.61 -12.15 -7.52
CA ALA A 147 5.54 -12.84 -6.62
C ALA A 147 5.16 -12.58 -5.14
N ILE A 148 4.03 -13.12 -4.71
CA ILE A 148 3.49 -12.93 -3.35
C ILE A 148 3.50 -14.26 -2.62
N ASP A 149 4.12 -14.30 -1.43
CA ASP A 149 4.20 -15.49 -0.57
C ASP A 149 3.03 -15.60 0.41
N GLY A 150 2.22 -14.57 0.55
CA GLY A 150 1.13 -14.45 1.52
C GLY A 150 -0.18 -13.92 0.93
N PRO A 151 -1.04 -13.30 1.75
CA PRO A 151 -2.37 -12.91 1.33
C PRO A 151 -2.36 -11.73 0.34
N LEU A 152 -3.23 -11.81 -0.65
CA LEU A 152 -3.60 -10.70 -1.51
C LEU A 152 -4.99 -10.18 -1.10
N LEU A 153 -5.07 -8.91 -0.68
CA LEU A 153 -6.31 -8.23 -0.38
C LEU A 153 -6.62 -7.19 -1.47
N VAL A 154 -7.85 -7.14 -1.92
CA VAL A 154 -8.40 -6.03 -2.69
C VAL A 154 -9.62 -5.51 -1.95
N VAL A 155 -9.59 -4.26 -1.51
CA VAL A 155 -10.70 -3.64 -0.78
C VAL A 155 -11.14 -2.36 -1.46
N ALA A 156 -12.45 -2.18 -1.62
CA ALA A 156 -13.03 -0.96 -2.21
C ALA A 156 -14.41 -0.65 -1.62
N GLY A 157 -14.83 0.60 -1.73
CA GLY A 157 -16.17 1.01 -1.38
C GLY A 157 -17.20 0.58 -2.46
N SER A 158 -18.43 0.33 -2.04
CA SER A 158 -19.50 -0.04 -2.98
C SER A 158 -19.91 1.12 -3.88
N GLU A 159 -19.64 2.36 -3.47
CA GLU A 159 -19.94 3.60 -4.18
C GLU A 159 -18.70 4.25 -4.80
N ASP A 160 -17.60 3.53 -4.87
CA ASP A 160 -16.35 4.00 -5.48
C ASP A 160 -16.45 4.03 -7.01
N PRO A 161 -16.50 5.21 -7.65
CA PRO A 161 -16.62 5.32 -9.10
C PRO A 161 -15.34 4.89 -9.85
N TYR A 162 -14.18 4.90 -9.18
CA TYR A 162 -12.92 4.46 -9.76
C TYR A 162 -12.70 2.95 -9.66
N CYS A 163 -13.43 2.29 -8.75
CA CYS A 163 -13.38 0.84 -8.52
C CYS A 163 -14.76 0.20 -8.55
N PRO A 164 -15.53 0.29 -9.66
CA PRO A 164 -16.89 -0.20 -9.71
C PRO A 164 -16.96 -1.72 -9.53
N ARG A 165 -18.07 -2.22 -8.95
CA ARG A 165 -18.30 -3.64 -8.65
C ARG A 165 -18.02 -4.57 -9.85
N ALA A 166 -18.37 -4.13 -11.06
CA ALA A 166 -18.12 -4.91 -12.27
C ALA A 166 -16.61 -5.09 -12.55
N ALA A 167 -15.81 -4.05 -12.31
CA ALA A 167 -14.36 -4.11 -12.47
C ALA A 167 -13.71 -4.99 -11.38
N LEU A 168 -14.21 -4.93 -10.14
CA LEU A 168 -13.79 -5.83 -9.06
C LEU A 168 -14.10 -7.30 -9.38
N ALA A 169 -15.30 -7.59 -9.89
CA ALA A 169 -15.69 -8.94 -10.30
C ALA A 169 -14.78 -9.47 -11.43
N ALA A 170 -14.46 -8.62 -12.41
CA ALA A 170 -13.52 -8.96 -13.46
C ALA A 170 -12.11 -9.22 -12.92
N LEU A 171 -11.65 -8.43 -11.96
CA LEU A 171 -10.36 -8.64 -11.30
C LEU A 171 -10.34 -9.98 -10.55
N ALA A 172 -11.38 -10.29 -9.78
CA ALA A 172 -11.50 -11.54 -9.03
C ALA A 172 -11.47 -12.79 -9.95
N THR A 173 -11.98 -12.68 -11.17
CA THR A 173 -11.92 -13.78 -12.16
C THR A 173 -10.49 -14.11 -12.59
N VAL A 174 -9.61 -13.12 -12.61
CA VAL A 174 -8.21 -13.27 -13.08
C VAL A 174 -7.21 -13.34 -11.95
N MET A 175 -7.64 -13.10 -10.73
CA MET A 175 -6.87 -13.21 -9.50
C MET A 175 -7.71 -13.95 -8.45
N PRO A 176 -7.99 -15.25 -8.67
CA PRO A 176 -8.90 -16.03 -7.81
C PRO A 176 -8.37 -16.22 -6.39
N GLU A 177 -7.07 -16.03 -6.17
CA GLU A 177 -6.44 -16.04 -4.85
C GLU A 177 -6.68 -14.76 -4.04
N ALA A 178 -7.19 -13.70 -4.68
CA ALA A 178 -7.43 -12.43 -4.02
C ALA A 178 -8.63 -12.51 -3.06
N ILE A 179 -8.44 -12.04 -1.84
CA ILE A 179 -9.53 -11.74 -0.91
C ILE A 179 -10.13 -10.40 -1.34
N VAL A 180 -11.32 -10.43 -1.93
CA VAL A 180 -12.03 -9.21 -2.35
C VAL A 180 -13.03 -8.81 -1.28
N THR A 181 -12.86 -7.60 -0.72
CA THR A 181 -13.76 -7.02 0.29
C THR A 181 -14.42 -5.76 -0.28
N VAL A 182 -15.74 -5.71 -0.26
CA VAL A 182 -16.50 -4.52 -0.65
C VAL A 182 -17.15 -3.94 0.60
N ILE A 183 -16.81 -2.68 0.93
CA ILE A 183 -17.38 -1.96 2.07
C ILE A 183 -18.63 -1.23 1.60
N ASP A 184 -19.77 -1.64 2.13
CA ASP A 184 -21.07 -1.10 1.70
C ASP A 184 -21.23 0.37 2.11
N GLY A 185 -21.75 1.21 1.19
CA GLY A 185 -21.92 2.65 1.37
C GLY A 185 -20.63 3.48 1.41
N ALA A 186 -19.46 2.87 1.28
CA ALA A 186 -18.20 3.60 1.23
C ALA A 186 -17.93 4.15 -0.19
N ASP A 187 -17.45 5.40 -0.23
CA ASP A 187 -16.92 6.05 -1.44
C ASP A 187 -15.43 5.73 -1.66
N HIS A 188 -14.81 6.36 -2.66
CA HIS A 188 -13.38 6.21 -2.94
C HIS A 188 -12.50 6.66 -1.77
N PHE A 189 -12.93 7.65 -1.00
CA PHE A 189 -12.20 8.26 0.10
C PHE A 189 -12.43 7.56 1.44
N PHE A 190 -13.32 6.55 1.45
CA PHE A 190 -13.77 5.88 2.67
C PHE A 190 -14.32 6.86 3.71
N SER A 191 -14.99 7.93 3.24
CA SER A 191 -15.62 8.96 4.09
C SER A 191 -16.63 8.35 5.06
N ALA A 192 -17.32 7.30 4.62
CA ALA A 192 -18.00 6.32 5.44
C ALA A 192 -17.29 4.98 5.29
N GLY A 193 -17.17 4.20 6.38
CA GLY A 193 -16.62 2.85 6.32
C GLY A 193 -15.12 2.73 6.65
N LEU A 194 -14.49 3.77 7.19
CA LEU A 194 -13.08 3.71 7.60
C LEU A 194 -12.83 2.63 8.67
N GLU A 195 -13.79 2.40 9.58
CA GLU A 195 -13.73 1.33 10.59
C GLU A 195 -13.77 -0.07 9.93
N ALA A 196 -14.61 -0.26 8.91
CA ALA A 196 -14.67 -1.52 8.17
C ALA A 196 -13.40 -1.76 7.33
N LEU A 197 -12.82 -0.70 6.78
CA LEU A 197 -11.52 -0.75 6.12
C LEU A 197 -10.41 -1.16 7.09
N ASP A 198 -10.39 -0.54 8.26
CA ASP A 198 -9.44 -0.85 9.33
C ASP A 198 -9.51 -2.33 9.73
N ALA A 199 -10.71 -2.86 9.94
CA ALA A 199 -10.92 -4.28 10.26
C ALA A 199 -10.40 -5.20 9.12
N ALA A 200 -10.72 -4.90 7.86
CA ALA A 200 -10.25 -5.68 6.72
C ALA A 200 -8.71 -5.69 6.60
N LEU A 201 -8.08 -4.56 6.88
CA LEU A 201 -6.61 -4.43 6.86
C LEU A 201 -5.96 -5.15 8.05
N ALA A 202 -6.56 -5.09 9.23
CA ALA A 202 -6.09 -5.83 10.40
C ALA A 202 -6.17 -7.35 10.16
N ASP A 203 -7.27 -7.83 9.59
CA ASP A 203 -7.45 -9.24 9.21
C ASP A 203 -6.44 -9.71 8.15
N TRP A 204 -6.15 -8.85 7.16
CA TRP A 204 -5.10 -9.11 6.17
C TRP A 204 -3.72 -9.16 6.82
N ALA A 205 -3.38 -8.15 7.63
CA ALA A 205 -2.07 -8.06 8.29
C ALA A 205 -1.81 -9.26 9.21
N ALA A 206 -2.83 -9.75 9.92
CA ALA A 206 -2.72 -10.96 10.76
C ALA A 206 -2.38 -12.23 9.95
N LYS A 207 -2.69 -12.28 8.65
CA LYS A 207 -2.41 -13.42 7.77
C LYS A 207 -1.07 -13.31 7.02
N VAL A 208 -0.37 -12.19 7.12
CA VAL A 208 0.95 -11.98 6.47
C VAL A 208 2.07 -12.73 7.21
N TRP A 209 1.81 -13.14 8.48
CA TRP A 209 2.75 -13.91 9.34
C TRP A 209 3.13 -15.29 8.82
#